data_94e74f10b8d1bd86805e6d119ab75bbd
#
_entry.id   94e74f10b8d1bd86805e6d119ab75bbd
#
_cell.length_a   1.000
_cell.length_b   1.000
_cell.length_c   1.000
_cell.angle_alpha   90.00
_cell.angle_beta   90.00
_cell.angle_gamma   90.00
#
_symmetry.space_group_name_H-M   'P 1'
#
loop_
_entity.id
_entity.type
_entity.pdbx_description
1 polymer ?
#
loop_
_entity_poly.entity_id
_entity_poly.type
_entity_poly.pdbx_seq_one_letter_code
_entity_poly.pdbx_strand_id
1 'polypeptide(L)'
;VVLDNFYEVVIDLQPIFKEYIQFLKDHDIDIELQEGYYWLDNQIIKAYDTKGNIHKIVRLKIDDSLNITYKLFPQKKFKIEHWDDTVLRNKENLLKKEKESLNLIKGKLEQYKNYKTIVLTSDGKDSTIVEYLVKHINPTVFLVFNNSSLDCADTYKHIKSRNDINVLNPKDGFYQWIKNNIIPTRFSRGCCSIFKEGETINYFNKDEKYVFFLGMRNEESNTRSNYEDEWKNKKWGNRDWIGVLPIRKWSEEEVWLYILWKKLYINTKYKKGYSRVGCAIACPFYSKSTWVLDKYWYPKMYKRWHEILENDFKENYKWTRLNCTISEYHTCWNGGLLRNEPTEEVIKEFAKYKGIDYEIAKKYFNHTCKICNKNVNKKDEIAMNLKILGRNIDTYYCKKHLMEFLDIDKEQWDRYIKEFKESGCSLF
;
A
#
# COMPACT_ATOMS: atom_id res chain seq x y z
N VAL A 1 -1.69 20.85 -12.73
CA VAL A 1 -3.00 20.88 -12.05
C VAL A 1 -3.82 19.75 -12.66
N VAL A 2 -3.84 18.61 -12.10
CA VAL A 2 -4.84 17.51 -12.11
C VAL A 2 -4.12 16.19 -11.76
N LEU A 3 -3.67 16.04 -10.51
CA LEU A 3 -3.23 14.75 -9.97
C LEU A 3 -3.75 14.51 -8.54
N ASP A 4 -4.63 15.39 -8.04
CA ASP A 4 -5.15 15.27 -6.67
C ASP A 4 -6.37 14.34 -6.51
N ASN A 5 -6.86 13.71 -7.59
CA ASN A 5 -8.13 12.97 -7.57
C ASN A 5 -8.01 11.44 -7.60
N PHE A 6 -6.82 10.84 -7.41
CA PHE A 6 -6.65 9.39 -7.31
C PHE A 6 -6.26 8.90 -5.90
N TYR A 7 -6.38 9.71 -4.88
CA TYR A 7 -6.36 9.19 -3.53
C TYR A 7 -7.75 8.63 -3.24
N GLU A 8 -7.89 7.31 -3.36
CA GLU A 8 -8.93 6.60 -2.61
C GLU A 8 -8.85 7.12 -1.19
N VAL A 9 -9.93 7.74 -0.71
CA VAL A 9 -10.04 8.16 0.69
C VAL A 9 -10.18 6.87 1.50
N VAL A 10 -9.07 6.21 1.77
CA VAL A 10 -9.02 5.15 2.75
C VAL A 10 -9.14 5.85 4.09
N ILE A 11 -10.22 5.63 4.79
CA ILE A 11 -10.38 6.09 6.18
C ILE A 11 -9.42 5.25 7.01
N ASP A 12 -8.28 5.82 7.37
CA ASP A 12 -7.22 5.15 8.14
C ASP A 12 -7.40 5.38 9.66
N LEU A 13 -8.66 5.44 10.14
CA LEU A 13 -8.93 5.65 11.56
C LEU A 13 -8.33 4.50 12.38
N GLN A 14 -7.50 4.84 13.37
CA GLN A 14 -6.90 3.87 14.29
C GLN A 14 -6.66 4.45 15.68
N PRO A 15 -6.70 3.64 16.75
CA PRO A 15 -6.35 4.06 18.09
C PRO A 15 -4.87 4.48 18.17
N ILE A 16 -4.56 5.50 18.96
CA ILE A 16 -3.19 5.94 19.20
C ILE A 16 -2.65 5.27 20.47
N PHE A 17 -1.69 4.37 20.30
CA PHE A 17 -1.03 3.63 21.36
C PHE A 17 0.21 4.35 21.88
N LYS A 18 0.69 3.95 23.06
CA LYS A 18 1.86 4.53 23.72
C LYS A 18 3.13 4.53 22.87
N GLU A 19 3.31 3.50 22.04
CA GLU A 19 4.45 3.41 21.12
C GLU A 19 4.45 4.56 20.12
N TYR A 20 3.30 4.88 19.52
CA TYR A 20 3.20 5.99 18.60
C TYR A 20 3.30 7.36 19.30
N ILE A 21 2.80 7.48 20.54
CA ILE A 21 2.97 8.68 21.35
C ILE A 21 4.47 8.92 21.60
N GLN A 22 5.22 7.86 21.95
CA GLN A 22 6.67 7.96 22.12
C GLN A 22 7.39 8.35 20.84
N PHE A 23 7.01 7.74 19.71
CA PHE A 23 7.52 8.13 18.38
C PHE A 23 7.34 9.63 18.10
N LEU A 24 6.18 10.20 18.41
CA LEU A 24 5.92 11.63 18.21
C LEU A 24 6.82 12.48 19.10
N LYS A 25 7.01 12.12 20.37
CA LYS A 25 7.91 12.82 21.31
C LYS A 25 9.36 12.79 20.83
N ASP A 26 9.82 11.65 20.32
CA ASP A 26 11.18 11.49 19.79
C ASP A 26 11.42 12.27 18.48
N HIS A 27 10.36 12.84 17.90
CA HIS A 27 10.40 13.75 16.75
C HIS A 27 10.03 15.20 17.12
N ASP A 28 10.22 15.58 18.38
CA ASP A 28 9.96 16.94 18.89
C ASP A 28 8.50 17.41 18.70
N ILE A 29 7.56 16.48 18.64
CA ILE A 29 6.12 16.77 18.60
C ILE A 29 5.62 16.78 20.04
N ASP A 30 5.75 17.94 20.67
CA ASP A 30 5.38 18.14 22.08
C ASP A 30 3.86 18.40 22.20
N ILE A 31 3.10 17.31 22.29
CA ILE A 31 1.65 17.31 22.46
C ILE A 31 1.31 16.38 23.62
N GLU A 32 0.51 16.87 24.55
CA GLU A 32 -0.02 16.02 25.63
C GLU A 32 -1.03 15.02 25.10
N LEU A 33 -0.55 13.82 24.74
CA LEU A 33 -1.37 12.69 24.34
C LEU A 33 -1.30 11.59 25.40
N GLN A 34 -2.43 10.93 25.62
CA GLN A 34 -2.52 9.77 26.51
C GLN A 34 -3.18 8.61 25.74
N GLU A 35 -2.63 7.41 25.90
CA GLU A 35 -3.26 6.18 25.37
C GLU A 35 -4.66 6.02 25.93
N GLY A 36 -5.58 5.57 25.10
CA GLY A 36 -6.98 5.38 25.51
C GLY A 36 -7.95 6.49 25.07
N TYR A 37 -7.44 7.61 24.53
CA TYR A 37 -8.27 8.80 24.28
C TYR A 37 -8.24 9.30 22.83
N TYR A 38 -7.20 8.98 22.06
CA TYR A 38 -6.97 9.61 20.75
C TYR A 38 -7.00 8.60 19.62
N TRP A 39 -7.33 9.13 18.44
CA TRP A 39 -7.45 8.40 17.20
C TRP A 39 -6.61 9.08 16.12
N LEU A 40 -5.95 8.30 15.29
CA LEU A 40 -5.26 8.78 14.11
C LEU A 40 -6.11 8.53 12.87
N ASP A 41 -6.35 9.56 12.06
CA ASP A 41 -6.99 9.47 10.75
C ASP A 41 -6.07 10.13 9.74
N ASN A 42 -5.37 9.32 8.97
CA ASN A 42 -4.27 9.74 8.11
C ASN A 42 -3.18 10.49 8.94
N GLN A 43 -3.12 11.80 8.79
CA GLN A 43 -2.19 12.68 9.52
C GLN A 43 -2.92 13.60 10.52
N ILE A 44 -4.15 13.29 10.86
CA ILE A 44 -4.95 14.08 11.79
C ILE A 44 -5.20 13.28 13.06
N ILE A 45 -4.74 13.81 14.19
CA ILE A 45 -5.09 13.29 15.51
C ILE A 45 -6.45 13.85 15.88
N LYS A 46 -7.36 12.96 16.28
CA LYS A 46 -8.75 13.24 16.66
C LYS A 46 -9.06 12.72 18.05
N ALA A 47 -10.11 13.24 18.65
CA ALA A 47 -10.68 12.73 19.90
C ALA A 47 -12.21 12.83 19.87
N TYR A 48 -12.88 11.91 20.55
CA TYR A 48 -14.32 12.02 20.80
C TYR A 48 -14.57 12.84 22.09
N ASP A 49 -15.63 13.62 22.08
CA ASP A 49 -16.16 14.17 23.33
C ASP A 49 -17.18 13.20 23.95
N THR A 50 -17.57 13.44 25.19
CA THR A 50 -18.53 12.61 25.94
C THR A 50 -19.94 12.59 25.35
N LYS A 51 -20.20 13.37 24.30
CA LYS A 51 -21.46 13.37 23.52
C LYS A 51 -21.30 12.57 22.20
N GLY A 52 -20.10 12.08 21.93
CA GLY A 52 -19.79 11.31 20.73
C GLY A 52 -19.44 12.17 19.49
N ASN A 53 -19.18 13.46 19.64
CA ASN A 53 -18.73 14.28 18.53
C ASN A 53 -17.22 14.13 18.34
N ILE A 54 -16.78 14.06 17.09
CA ILE A 54 -15.35 13.98 16.73
C ILE A 54 -14.76 15.37 16.60
N HIS A 55 -13.64 15.60 17.29
CA HIS A 55 -12.85 16.83 17.22
C HIS A 55 -11.47 16.56 16.63
N LYS A 56 -11.04 17.42 15.69
CA LYS A 56 -9.66 17.42 15.18
C LYS A 56 -8.78 18.14 16.17
N ILE A 57 -7.73 17.48 16.66
CA ILE A 57 -6.83 18.03 17.68
C ILE A 57 -5.56 18.58 17.05
N VAL A 58 -4.88 17.75 16.23
CA VAL A 58 -3.60 18.06 15.62
C VAL A 58 -3.59 17.62 14.17
N ARG A 59 -2.95 18.38 13.31
CA ARG A 59 -2.56 17.97 11.98
C ARG A 59 -1.05 17.80 11.93
N LEU A 60 -0.58 16.62 11.63
CA LEU A 60 0.81 16.33 11.30
C LEU A 60 1.06 16.65 9.83
N LYS A 61 2.27 17.10 9.49
CA LYS A 61 2.73 17.32 8.12
C LYS A 61 4.12 16.72 7.98
N ILE A 62 4.32 15.95 6.92
CA ILE A 62 5.58 15.30 6.62
C ILE A 62 6.10 15.86 5.29
N ASP A 63 7.30 16.42 5.31
CA ASP A 63 7.94 16.98 4.13
C ASP A 63 8.65 15.93 3.26
N ASP A 64 9.29 16.37 2.19
CA ASP A 64 10.02 15.49 1.26
C ASP A 64 11.29 14.91 1.89
N SER A 65 11.84 15.54 2.90
CA SER A 65 13.00 15.09 3.68
C SER A 65 12.60 14.17 4.84
N LEU A 66 11.30 13.82 4.95
CA LEU A 66 10.71 13.02 6.01
C LEU A 66 10.78 13.68 7.41
N ASN A 67 10.85 15.00 7.50
CA ASN A 67 10.68 15.71 8.76
C ASN A 67 9.19 15.85 9.10
N ILE A 68 8.87 15.76 10.40
CA ILE A 68 7.50 15.90 10.88
C ILE A 68 7.36 17.28 11.48
N THR A 69 6.32 17.98 11.10
CA THR A 69 5.84 19.22 11.73
C THR A 69 4.38 19.08 12.10
N TYR A 70 3.87 19.95 12.97
CA TYR A 70 2.47 19.86 13.36
C TYR A 70 1.80 21.23 13.49
N LYS A 71 0.47 21.19 13.41
CA LYS A 71 -0.39 22.36 13.65
C LYS A 71 -1.55 21.93 14.56
N LEU A 72 -1.76 22.67 15.64
CA LEU A 72 -2.93 22.51 16.50
C LEU A 72 -4.18 23.10 15.83
N PHE A 73 -5.30 22.42 15.98
CA PHE A 73 -6.61 23.01 15.65
C PHE A 73 -7.11 23.85 16.83
N PRO A 74 -7.82 24.97 16.58
CA PRO A 74 -8.48 25.72 17.63
C PRO A 74 -9.44 24.82 18.40
N GLN A 75 -9.28 24.76 19.73
CA GLN A 75 -10.09 23.91 20.58
C GLN A 75 -11.07 24.74 21.41
N LYS A 76 -12.36 24.35 21.41
CA LYS A 76 -13.26 24.69 22.51
C LYS A 76 -12.97 23.70 23.65
N LYS A 77 -13.12 24.14 24.90
CA LYS A 77 -12.98 23.23 26.05
C LYS A 77 -14.06 22.15 25.97
N PHE A 78 -13.65 20.88 25.91
CA PHE A 78 -14.53 19.71 26.00
C PHE A 78 -13.82 18.60 26.78
N LYS A 79 -14.60 17.70 27.36
CA LYS A 79 -14.07 16.51 28.02
C LYS A 79 -13.88 15.42 26.97
N ILE A 80 -12.65 14.92 26.83
CA ILE A 80 -12.32 13.83 25.92
C ILE A 80 -12.84 12.52 26.48
N GLU A 81 -13.48 11.72 25.63
CA GLU A 81 -14.03 10.39 25.94
C GLU A 81 -12.93 9.33 25.87
N HIS A 82 -12.89 8.42 26.84
CA HIS A 82 -12.01 7.23 26.79
C HIS A 82 -12.54 6.20 25.79
N TRP A 83 -11.67 5.38 25.22
CA TRP A 83 -12.08 4.33 24.25
C TRP A 83 -13.13 3.36 24.82
N ASP A 84 -13.05 3.00 26.11
CA ASP A 84 -14.02 2.13 26.75
C ASP A 84 -15.42 2.75 26.77
N ASP A 85 -15.52 4.06 26.96
CA ASP A 85 -16.81 4.78 26.92
C ASP A 85 -17.33 4.83 25.46
N THR A 86 -16.43 5.03 24.48
CA THR A 86 -16.77 4.97 23.06
C THR A 86 -17.27 3.56 22.68
N VAL A 87 -16.62 2.50 23.16
CA VAL A 87 -17.06 1.11 22.99
C VAL A 87 -18.43 0.91 23.62
N LEU A 88 -18.64 1.37 24.85
CA LEU A 88 -19.90 1.22 25.55
C LEU A 88 -21.07 1.90 24.83
N ARG A 89 -20.84 3.11 24.32
CA ARG A 89 -21.82 3.87 23.52
C ARG A 89 -22.21 3.17 22.22
N ASN A 90 -21.27 2.43 21.60
CA ASN A 90 -21.48 1.71 20.35
C ASN A 90 -21.87 0.23 20.53
N LYS A 91 -21.98 -0.26 21.76
CA LYS A 91 -22.10 -1.69 22.07
C LYS A 91 -23.30 -2.38 21.41
N GLU A 92 -24.43 -1.70 21.33
CA GLU A 92 -25.64 -2.26 20.69
C GLU A 92 -25.39 -2.48 19.18
N ASN A 93 -24.79 -1.51 18.49
CA ASN A 93 -24.43 -1.65 17.09
C ASN A 93 -23.40 -2.77 16.87
N LEU A 94 -22.38 -2.86 17.73
CA LEU A 94 -21.37 -3.91 17.65
C LEU A 94 -21.97 -5.31 17.85
N LEU A 95 -22.90 -5.47 18.78
CA LEU A 95 -23.66 -6.72 18.99
C LEU A 95 -24.48 -7.10 17.75
N LYS A 96 -25.13 -6.12 17.12
CA LYS A 96 -25.89 -6.33 15.89
C LYS A 96 -24.97 -6.81 14.76
N LYS A 97 -23.84 -6.13 14.56
CA LYS A 97 -22.82 -6.47 13.54
C LYS A 97 -22.23 -7.86 13.77
N GLU A 98 -21.89 -8.20 15.01
CA GLU A 98 -21.44 -9.55 15.40
C GLU A 98 -22.48 -10.62 15.02
N LYS A 99 -23.75 -10.40 15.40
CA LYS A 99 -24.87 -11.32 15.11
C LYS A 99 -25.06 -11.51 13.60
N GLU A 100 -25.04 -10.42 12.83
CA GLU A 100 -25.17 -10.47 11.36
C GLU A 100 -24.02 -11.29 10.74
N SER A 101 -22.77 -11.05 11.16
CA SER A 101 -21.61 -11.79 10.68
C SER A 101 -21.64 -13.27 11.08
N LEU A 102 -22.01 -13.58 12.32
CA LEU A 102 -22.16 -14.98 12.78
C LEU A 102 -23.26 -15.73 12.01
N ASN A 103 -24.40 -15.07 11.74
CA ASN A 103 -25.46 -15.67 10.93
C ASN A 103 -25.01 -15.94 9.50
N LEU A 104 -24.27 -15.01 8.88
CA LEU A 104 -23.69 -15.19 7.55
C LEU A 104 -22.73 -16.39 7.55
N ILE A 105 -21.79 -16.45 8.52
CA ILE A 105 -20.83 -17.55 8.62
C ILE A 105 -21.57 -18.90 8.79
N LYS A 106 -22.54 -19.00 9.69
CA LYS A 106 -23.34 -20.23 9.90
C LYS A 106 -24.05 -20.66 8.62
N GLY A 107 -24.75 -19.74 7.96
CA GLY A 107 -25.45 -20.01 6.71
C GLY A 107 -24.49 -20.50 5.60
N LYS A 108 -23.28 -19.89 5.50
CA LYS A 108 -22.31 -20.30 4.49
C LYS A 108 -21.64 -21.63 4.82
N LEU A 109 -21.37 -21.93 6.07
CA LEU A 109 -20.87 -23.25 6.49
C LEU A 109 -21.87 -24.37 6.17
N GLU A 110 -23.19 -24.13 6.38
CA GLU A 110 -24.23 -25.12 6.02
C GLU A 110 -24.38 -25.23 4.48
N GLN A 111 -24.41 -24.10 3.76
CA GLN A 111 -24.50 -24.07 2.30
C GLN A 111 -23.34 -24.84 1.65
N TYR A 112 -22.13 -24.70 2.20
CA TYR A 112 -20.89 -25.28 1.71
C TYR A 112 -20.35 -26.41 2.59
N LYS A 113 -21.24 -27.20 3.23
CA LYS A 113 -20.85 -28.28 4.14
C LYS A 113 -19.92 -29.34 3.54
N ASN A 114 -19.93 -29.48 2.21
CA ASN A 114 -19.04 -30.41 1.46
C ASN A 114 -17.74 -29.74 1.02
N TYR A 115 -17.48 -28.47 1.40
CA TYR A 115 -16.27 -27.73 1.09
C TYR A 115 -15.32 -27.73 2.29
N LYS A 116 -14.04 -27.76 2.03
CA LYS A 116 -13.04 -27.54 3.08
C LYS A 116 -13.04 -26.07 3.50
N THR A 117 -13.21 -25.81 4.76
CA THR A 117 -13.27 -24.44 5.32
C THR A 117 -11.90 -23.93 5.68
N ILE A 118 -11.55 -22.76 5.16
CA ILE A 118 -10.25 -22.10 5.36
C ILE A 118 -10.48 -20.66 5.82
N VAL A 119 -9.69 -20.18 6.77
CA VAL A 119 -9.57 -18.74 7.06
C VAL A 119 -8.21 -18.25 6.59
N LEU A 120 -8.21 -17.26 5.70
CA LEU A 120 -6.98 -16.58 5.30
C LEU A 120 -6.71 -15.43 6.25
N THR A 121 -5.68 -15.55 7.07
CA THR A 121 -5.25 -14.51 8.01
C THR A 121 -4.03 -13.77 7.48
N SER A 122 -3.96 -12.47 7.72
CA SER A 122 -2.81 -11.61 7.44
C SER A 122 -2.19 -11.03 8.70
N ASP A 123 -2.64 -11.48 9.88
CA ASP A 123 -2.32 -10.89 11.18
C ASP A 123 -2.75 -9.41 11.33
N GLY A 124 -3.60 -8.95 10.42
CA GLY A 124 -4.20 -7.62 10.44
C GLY A 124 -5.52 -7.61 11.19
N LYS A 125 -5.97 -6.44 11.63
CA LYS A 125 -7.19 -6.22 12.41
C LYS A 125 -8.44 -6.90 11.85
N ASP A 126 -8.64 -6.79 10.54
CA ASP A 126 -9.82 -7.32 9.85
C ASP A 126 -9.80 -8.86 9.83
N SER A 127 -8.66 -9.45 9.48
CA SER A 127 -8.49 -10.91 9.50
C SER A 127 -8.57 -11.50 10.91
N THR A 128 -8.12 -10.76 11.93
CA THR A 128 -8.25 -11.17 13.35
C THR A 128 -9.70 -11.29 13.78
N ILE A 129 -10.55 -10.35 13.35
CA ILE A 129 -12.01 -10.43 13.64
C ILE A 129 -12.65 -11.63 12.93
N VAL A 130 -12.32 -11.82 11.64
CA VAL A 130 -12.88 -12.97 10.87
C VAL A 130 -12.43 -14.28 11.49
N GLU A 131 -11.18 -14.41 11.86
CA GLU A 131 -10.67 -15.58 12.57
C GLU A 131 -11.43 -15.83 13.88
N TYR A 132 -11.61 -14.79 14.70
CA TYR A 132 -12.36 -14.87 15.95
C TYR A 132 -13.81 -15.34 15.73
N LEU A 133 -14.52 -14.73 14.77
CA LEU A 133 -15.91 -15.06 14.48
C LEU A 133 -16.09 -16.47 13.90
N VAL A 134 -15.20 -16.90 12.99
CA VAL A 134 -15.26 -18.24 12.40
C VAL A 134 -14.93 -19.30 13.44
N LYS A 135 -13.90 -19.09 14.27
CA LYS A 135 -13.55 -19.99 15.37
C LYS A 135 -14.64 -20.15 16.43
N HIS A 136 -15.45 -19.11 16.63
CA HIS A 136 -16.60 -19.18 17.53
C HIS A 136 -17.62 -20.25 17.08
N ILE A 137 -17.72 -20.52 15.77
CA ILE A 137 -18.64 -21.51 15.19
C ILE A 137 -17.92 -22.82 14.87
N ASN A 138 -16.71 -22.74 14.34
CA ASN A 138 -15.86 -23.87 13.98
C ASN A 138 -14.47 -23.69 14.63
N PRO A 139 -14.27 -24.17 15.88
CA PRO A 139 -13.03 -23.98 16.63
C PRO A 139 -11.80 -24.62 15.98
N THR A 140 -11.97 -25.63 15.15
CA THR A 140 -10.91 -26.40 14.48
C THR A 140 -10.67 -25.96 13.04
N VAL A 141 -11.17 -24.77 12.65
CA VAL A 141 -11.01 -24.26 11.28
C VAL A 141 -9.54 -24.15 10.91
N PHE A 142 -9.21 -24.48 9.66
CA PHE A 142 -7.84 -24.41 9.13
C PHE A 142 -7.48 -22.95 8.84
N LEU A 143 -6.44 -22.46 9.54
CA LEU A 143 -5.94 -21.10 9.37
C LEU A 143 -4.70 -21.11 8.46
N VAL A 144 -4.62 -20.14 7.57
CA VAL A 144 -3.52 -19.99 6.62
C VAL A 144 -3.00 -18.57 6.62
N PHE A 145 -1.70 -18.42 6.73
CA PHE A 145 -0.96 -17.17 6.58
C PHE A 145 -0.03 -17.25 5.36
N ASN A 146 -0.23 -16.36 4.39
CA ASN A 146 0.70 -16.22 3.28
C ASN A 146 1.88 -15.33 3.69
N ASN A 147 3.05 -15.95 3.81
CA ASN A 147 4.28 -15.22 4.07
C ASN A 147 4.69 -14.39 2.86
N SER A 148 4.53 -13.07 2.93
CA SER A 148 4.94 -12.18 1.85
C SER A 148 6.46 -12.00 1.74
N SER A 149 7.23 -12.56 2.68
CA SER A 149 8.66 -12.32 2.90
C SER A 149 9.05 -10.83 3.07
N LEU A 150 8.06 -9.96 3.19
CA LEU A 150 8.17 -8.52 3.43
C LEU A 150 7.47 -8.09 4.72
N ASP A 151 6.91 -9.02 5.46
CA ASP A 151 6.28 -8.71 6.74
C ASP A 151 7.34 -8.29 7.77
N CYS A 152 6.94 -7.43 8.70
CA CYS A 152 7.85 -6.98 9.75
C CYS A 152 8.20 -8.11 10.72
N ALA A 153 9.34 -7.98 11.38
CA ALA A 153 9.81 -8.94 12.38
C ALA A 153 8.78 -9.23 13.48
N ASP A 154 8.01 -8.22 13.88
CA ASP A 154 6.95 -8.35 14.89
C ASP A 154 5.82 -9.30 14.42
N THR A 155 5.35 -9.15 13.18
CA THR A 155 4.37 -10.05 12.58
C THR A 155 4.90 -11.48 12.50
N TYR A 156 6.13 -11.66 12.02
CA TYR A 156 6.75 -13.00 11.99
C TYR A 156 6.88 -13.63 13.35
N LYS A 157 7.29 -12.86 14.35
CA LYS A 157 7.42 -13.35 15.73
C LYS A 157 6.08 -13.84 16.27
N HIS A 158 5.01 -13.08 16.03
CA HIS A 158 3.67 -13.47 16.46
C HIS A 158 3.17 -14.72 15.71
N ILE A 159 3.25 -14.74 14.39
CA ILE A 159 2.83 -15.89 13.58
C ILE A 159 3.59 -17.16 13.97
N LYS A 160 4.92 -17.08 14.18
CA LYS A 160 5.73 -18.21 14.62
C LYS A 160 5.42 -18.69 16.05
N SER A 161 4.89 -17.85 16.90
CA SER A 161 4.46 -18.25 18.25
C SER A 161 3.13 -19.01 18.27
N ARG A 162 2.44 -19.06 17.14
CA ARG A 162 1.13 -19.71 16.97
C ARG A 162 1.28 -21.10 16.37
N ASN A 163 0.70 -22.11 17.03
CA ASN A 163 0.73 -23.50 16.59
C ASN A 163 -0.48 -23.88 15.72
N ASP A 164 -1.46 -22.98 15.59
CA ASP A 164 -2.73 -23.20 14.90
C ASP A 164 -2.79 -22.57 13.50
N ILE A 165 -1.70 -21.98 13.04
CA ILE A 165 -1.59 -21.33 11.72
C ILE A 165 -0.64 -22.12 10.81
N ASN A 166 -1.10 -22.40 9.60
CA ASN A 166 -0.29 -22.94 8.53
C ASN A 166 0.35 -21.80 7.73
N VAL A 167 1.66 -21.73 7.72
CA VAL A 167 2.43 -20.69 7.03
C VAL A 167 2.83 -21.16 5.65
N LEU A 168 2.34 -20.50 4.61
CA LEU A 168 2.74 -20.73 3.24
C LEU A 168 3.91 -19.81 2.90
N ASN A 169 5.04 -20.40 2.57
CA ASN A 169 6.27 -19.69 2.26
C ASN A 169 6.52 -19.67 0.76
N PRO A 170 6.84 -18.51 0.15
CA PRO A 170 7.23 -18.47 -1.25
C PRO A 170 8.56 -19.19 -1.47
N LYS A 171 8.73 -19.75 -2.68
CA LYS A 171 9.97 -20.43 -3.07
C LYS A 171 11.19 -19.52 -2.90
N ASP A 172 11.07 -18.28 -3.39
CA ASP A 172 12.08 -17.25 -3.26
C ASP A 172 11.53 -16.08 -2.46
N GLY A 173 12.32 -15.52 -1.56
CA GLY A 173 11.96 -14.31 -0.84
C GLY A 173 11.98 -13.09 -1.75
N PHE A 174 11.22 -12.03 -1.36
CA PHE A 174 11.10 -10.81 -2.14
C PHE A 174 12.45 -10.20 -2.55
N TYR A 175 13.43 -10.15 -1.66
CA TYR A 175 14.74 -9.58 -1.96
C TYR A 175 15.56 -10.39 -2.97
N GLN A 176 15.30 -11.69 -3.09
CA GLN A 176 15.89 -12.52 -4.15
C GLN A 176 15.13 -12.29 -5.47
N TRP A 177 13.80 -12.26 -5.39
CA TRP A 177 12.95 -12.02 -6.55
C TRP A 177 13.23 -10.67 -7.22
N ILE A 178 13.42 -9.59 -6.43
CA ILE A 178 13.60 -8.23 -6.97
C ILE A 178 14.92 -8.06 -7.74
N LYS A 179 15.93 -8.90 -7.50
CA LYS A 179 17.18 -8.87 -8.28
C LYS A 179 16.97 -9.10 -9.77
N ASN A 180 15.96 -9.90 -10.12
CA ASN A 180 15.65 -10.28 -11.49
C ASN A 180 14.35 -9.64 -12.00
N ASN A 181 13.78 -8.69 -11.25
CA ASN A 181 12.49 -8.11 -11.56
C ASN A 181 12.51 -6.58 -11.38
N ILE A 182 11.56 -5.92 -12.02
CA ILE A 182 11.40 -4.48 -11.93
C ILE A 182 10.91 -4.08 -10.53
N ILE A 183 11.44 -2.99 -10.00
CA ILE A 183 10.96 -2.36 -8.76
C ILE A 183 9.43 -2.18 -8.86
N PRO A 184 8.66 -2.71 -7.88
CA PRO A 184 7.21 -2.57 -7.89
C PRO A 184 6.80 -1.10 -7.80
N THR A 185 5.83 -0.69 -8.60
CA THR A 185 5.21 0.64 -8.54
C THR A 185 3.72 0.51 -8.31
N ARG A 186 3.02 1.63 -8.12
CA ARG A 186 1.54 1.63 -8.03
C ARG A 186 0.87 1.04 -9.27
N PHE A 187 1.53 1.13 -10.43
CA PHE A 187 1.03 0.66 -11.72
C PHE A 187 1.47 -0.78 -12.05
N SER A 188 2.56 -1.26 -11.45
CA SER A 188 3.10 -2.60 -11.69
C SER A 188 3.40 -3.32 -10.38
N ARG A 189 2.55 -4.29 -10.02
CA ARG A 189 2.53 -4.97 -8.72
C ARG A 189 2.69 -6.48 -8.82
N GLY A 190 3.63 -6.96 -9.61
CA GLY A 190 3.91 -8.40 -9.74
C GLY A 190 4.10 -9.10 -8.39
N CYS A 191 4.67 -8.39 -7.40
CA CYS A 191 4.86 -8.89 -6.05
C CYS A 191 3.55 -9.34 -5.35
N CYS A 192 2.42 -8.63 -5.55
CA CYS A 192 1.14 -9.03 -4.95
C CYS A 192 0.65 -10.37 -5.49
N SER A 193 0.81 -10.59 -6.78
CA SER A 193 0.38 -11.84 -7.43
C SER A 193 1.20 -13.04 -6.99
N ILE A 194 2.47 -12.84 -6.67
CA ILE A 194 3.39 -13.90 -6.24
C ILE A 194 3.27 -14.13 -4.73
N PHE A 195 3.53 -13.09 -3.93
CA PHE A 195 3.71 -13.25 -2.49
C PHE A 195 2.43 -13.20 -1.67
N LYS A 196 1.34 -12.58 -2.17
CA LYS A 196 0.08 -12.50 -1.41
C LYS A 196 -0.96 -13.51 -1.84
N GLU A 197 -0.98 -13.89 -3.10
CA GLU A 197 -2.04 -14.73 -3.66
C GLU A 197 -1.50 -16.03 -4.23
N GLY A 198 -0.25 -16.02 -4.76
CA GLY A 198 0.33 -17.14 -5.50
C GLY A 198 0.46 -18.39 -4.64
N GLU A 199 0.93 -18.25 -3.41
CA GLU A 199 1.15 -19.40 -2.54
C GLU A 199 -0.16 -20.10 -2.14
N THR A 200 -1.25 -19.33 -1.93
CA THR A 200 -2.59 -19.93 -1.73
C THR A 200 -3.02 -20.73 -2.96
N ILE A 201 -2.82 -20.16 -4.16
CA ILE A 201 -3.21 -20.80 -5.43
C ILE A 201 -2.40 -22.09 -5.67
N ASN A 202 -1.14 -22.11 -5.29
CA ASN A 202 -0.24 -23.23 -5.49
C ASN A 202 -0.41 -24.33 -4.45
N TYR A 203 -0.76 -23.97 -3.20
CA TYR A 203 -0.88 -24.88 -2.08
C TYR A 203 -2.14 -25.75 -2.14
N PHE A 204 -3.28 -25.13 -2.46
CA PHE A 204 -4.55 -25.84 -2.44
C PHE A 204 -4.80 -26.58 -3.76
N ASN A 205 -5.31 -27.82 -3.62
CA ASN A 205 -5.61 -28.64 -4.81
C ASN A 205 -6.72 -28.00 -5.64
N LYS A 206 -6.43 -27.79 -6.93
CA LYS A 206 -7.35 -27.13 -7.88
C LYS A 206 -8.68 -27.90 -8.09
N ASP A 207 -8.67 -29.21 -7.88
CA ASP A 207 -9.79 -30.12 -8.10
C ASP A 207 -10.66 -30.32 -6.84
N GLU A 208 -10.23 -29.75 -5.73
CA GLU A 208 -10.98 -29.77 -4.48
C GLU A 208 -11.81 -28.47 -4.28
N LYS A 209 -12.83 -28.58 -3.44
CA LYS A 209 -13.77 -27.50 -3.12
C LYS A 209 -13.37 -26.79 -1.84
N TYR A 210 -13.25 -25.47 -1.89
CA TYR A 210 -12.87 -24.67 -0.73
C TYR A 210 -13.78 -23.49 -0.52
N VAL A 211 -14.11 -23.20 0.73
CA VAL A 211 -14.68 -21.94 1.16
C VAL A 211 -13.65 -21.18 2.00
N PHE A 212 -13.27 -19.99 1.53
CA PHE A 212 -12.29 -19.11 2.15
C PHE A 212 -13.00 -17.96 2.86
N PHE A 213 -12.79 -17.81 4.15
CA PHE A 213 -13.22 -16.63 4.88
C PHE A 213 -12.10 -15.58 4.90
N LEU A 214 -12.46 -14.34 4.51
CA LEU A 214 -11.51 -13.23 4.33
C LEU A 214 -11.99 -11.95 5.00
N GLY A 215 -11.04 -11.21 5.59
CA GLY A 215 -11.28 -9.91 6.21
C GLY A 215 -11.19 -8.76 5.20
N MET A 216 -12.04 -8.76 4.17
CA MET A 216 -12.13 -7.63 3.22
C MET A 216 -13.39 -6.82 3.49
N ARG A 217 -13.28 -5.49 3.41
CA ARG A 217 -14.39 -4.56 3.66
C ARG A 217 -14.65 -3.65 2.46
N ASN A 218 -15.90 -3.23 2.30
CA ASN A 218 -16.32 -2.32 1.22
C ASN A 218 -15.62 -0.97 1.30
N GLU A 219 -15.40 -0.48 2.52
CA GLU A 219 -14.83 0.83 2.80
C GLU A 219 -13.35 0.96 2.39
N GLU A 220 -12.66 -0.17 2.16
CA GLU A 220 -11.22 -0.15 1.87
C GLU A 220 -10.87 0.35 0.47
N SER A 221 -11.78 0.30 -0.49
CA SER A 221 -11.59 0.86 -1.84
C SER A 221 -12.86 0.86 -2.68
N ASN A 222 -12.91 1.72 -3.71
CA ASN A 222 -14.02 1.78 -4.68
C ASN A 222 -14.25 0.43 -5.38
N THR A 223 -13.20 -0.35 -5.63
CA THR A 223 -13.34 -1.70 -6.22
C THR A 223 -14.04 -2.64 -5.25
N ARG A 224 -13.73 -2.56 -3.94
CA ARG A 224 -14.31 -3.44 -2.93
C ARG A 224 -15.72 -3.02 -2.52
N SER A 225 -16.13 -1.77 -2.75
CA SER A 225 -17.49 -1.30 -2.47
C SER A 225 -18.56 -2.11 -3.21
N ASN A 226 -18.20 -2.71 -4.36
CA ASN A 226 -19.08 -3.52 -5.19
C ASN A 226 -19.02 -5.03 -4.88
N TYR A 227 -18.23 -5.46 -3.87
CA TYR A 227 -18.19 -6.88 -3.51
C TYR A 227 -19.45 -7.28 -2.77
N GLU A 228 -19.88 -8.52 -3.00
CA GLU A 228 -20.97 -9.16 -2.28
C GLU A 228 -20.45 -10.00 -1.11
N ASP A 229 -21.35 -10.61 -0.34
CA ASP A 229 -20.98 -11.48 0.79
C ASP A 229 -20.23 -12.73 0.31
N GLU A 230 -20.48 -13.17 -0.92
CA GLU A 230 -19.65 -14.11 -1.66
C GLU A 230 -18.79 -13.39 -2.68
N TRP A 231 -17.56 -13.82 -2.80
CA TRP A 231 -16.57 -13.23 -3.71
C TRP A 231 -15.75 -14.32 -4.38
N LYS A 232 -15.47 -14.13 -5.65
CA LYS A 232 -14.60 -15.03 -6.41
C LYS A 232 -13.42 -14.27 -6.98
N ASN A 233 -12.21 -14.69 -6.63
CA ASN A 233 -11.00 -14.14 -7.21
C ASN A 233 -10.86 -14.58 -8.66
N LYS A 234 -10.72 -13.63 -9.60
CA LYS A 234 -10.52 -13.93 -11.02
C LYS A 234 -9.32 -14.87 -11.28
N LYS A 235 -8.30 -14.80 -10.43
CA LYS A 235 -7.10 -15.65 -10.51
C LYS A 235 -7.33 -17.10 -10.11
N TRP A 236 -8.44 -17.39 -9.44
CA TRP A 236 -8.84 -18.78 -9.16
C TRP A 236 -9.33 -19.52 -10.39
N GLY A 237 -9.68 -18.78 -11.47
CA GLY A 237 -10.16 -19.38 -12.72
C GLY A 237 -11.42 -20.20 -12.50
N ASN A 238 -11.43 -21.43 -13.05
CA ASN A 238 -12.57 -22.36 -12.97
C ASN A 238 -12.59 -23.23 -11.70
N ARG A 239 -11.72 -22.95 -10.70
CA ARG A 239 -11.72 -23.70 -9.43
C ARG A 239 -13.03 -23.50 -8.70
N ASP A 240 -13.51 -24.55 -8.04
CA ASP A 240 -14.70 -24.48 -7.17
C ASP A 240 -14.32 -23.93 -5.78
N TRP A 241 -13.87 -22.68 -5.80
CA TRP A 241 -13.41 -21.95 -4.64
C TRP A 241 -14.26 -20.71 -4.44
N ILE A 242 -14.76 -20.53 -3.23
CA ILE A 242 -15.65 -19.43 -2.85
C ILE A 242 -15.00 -18.60 -1.75
N GLY A 243 -14.95 -17.29 -1.91
CA GLY A 243 -14.61 -16.34 -0.86
C GLY A 243 -15.87 -15.88 -0.13
N VAL A 244 -15.81 -15.81 1.19
CA VAL A 244 -16.89 -15.26 2.04
C VAL A 244 -16.33 -14.09 2.83
N LEU A 245 -17.07 -12.99 2.87
CA LEU A 245 -16.65 -11.70 3.44
C LEU A 245 -17.53 -11.32 4.64
N PRO A 246 -17.34 -11.92 5.84
CA PRO A 246 -18.27 -11.79 6.96
C PRO A 246 -18.39 -10.38 7.53
N ILE A 247 -17.33 -9.57 7.40
CA ILE A 247 -17.26 -8.20 7.92
C ILE A 247 -17.29 -7.14 6.81
N ARG A 248 -17.76 -7.50 5.62
CA ARG A 248 -17.75 -6.63 4.44
C ARG A 248 -18.38 -5.26 4.68
N LYS A 249 -19.45 -5.22 5.45
CA LYS A 249 -20.22 -3.99 5.75
C LYS A 249 -19.78 -3.29 7.04
N TRP A 250 -18.67 -3.70 7.64
CA TRP A 250 -18.16 -3.04 8.84
C TRP A 250 -17.33 -1.81 8.47
N SER A 251 -17.50 -0.74 9.23
CA SER A 251 -16.64 0.45 9.10
C SER A 251 -15.28 0.23 9.80
N GLU A 252 -14.30 1.09 9.47
CA GLU A 252 -13.00 1.10 10.13
C GLU A 252 -13.13 1.31 11.65
N GLU A 253 -14.03 2.22 12.04
CA GLU A 253 -14.35 2.48 13.44
C GLU A 253 -14.94 1.25 14.13
N GLU A 254 -15.93 0.59 13.53
CA GLU A 254 -16.55 -0.63 14.07
C GLU A 254 -15.53 -1.75 14.28
N VAL A 255 -14.59 -1.92 13.34
CA VAL A 255 -13.50 -2.89 13.45
C VAL A 255 -12.64 -2.61 14.69
N TRP A 256 -12.19 -1.37 14.89
CA TRP A 256 -11.37 -1.03 16.03
C TRP A 256 -12.11 -1.12 17.36
N LEU A 257 -13.34 -0.61 17.42
CA LEU A 257 -14.16 -0.69 18.62
C LEU A 257 -14.45 -2.15 19.00
N TYR A 258 -14.67 -3.02 18.02
CA TYR A 258 -14.87 -4.44 18.27
C TYR A 258 -13.62 -5.14 18.82
N ILE A 259 -12.44 -4.82 18.25
CA ILE A 259 -11.15 -5.33 18.75
C ILE A 259 -10.92 -4.89 20.20
N LEU A 260 -11.15 -3.62 20.52
CA LEU A 260 -11.02 -3.09 21.86
C LEU A 260 -12.00 -3.73 22.82
N TRP A 261 -13.26 -3.88 22.42
CA TRP A 261 -14.32 -4.51 23.24
C TRP A 261 -14.04 -5.98 23.57
N LYS A 262 -13.67 -6.76 22.56
CA LYS A 262 -13.38 -8.20 22.71
C LYS A 262 -11.96 -8.47 23.20
N LYS A 263 -11.14 -7.44 23.37
CA LYS A 263 -9.72 -7.53 23.74
C LYS A 263 -8.94 -8.47 22.81
N LEU A 264 -9.22 -8.40 21.51
CA LEU A 264 -8.53 -9.22 20.51
C LEU A 264 -7.08 -8.79 20.36
N TYR A 265 -6.26 -9.68 19.80
CA TYR A 265 -4.88 -9.36 19.52
C TYR A 265 -4.75 -8.17 18.56
N ILE A 266 -3.85 -7.26 18.90
CA ILE A 266 -3.49 -6.10 18.09
C ILE A 266 -2.03 -6.25 17.68
N ASN A 267 -1.80 -6.42 16.37
CA ASN A 267 -0.44 -6.49 15.85
C ASN A 267 0.34 -5.23 16.23
N THR A 268 1.58 -5.43 16.69
CA THR A 268 2.47 -4.36 17.18
C THR A 268 2.68 -3.24 16.15
N LYS A 269 2.56 -3.55 14.87
CA LYS A 269 2.65 -2.55 13.81
C LYS A 269 1.61 -1.44 13.95
N TYR A 270 0.37 -1.78 14.30
CA TYR A 270 -0.66 -0.77 14.57
C TYR A 270 -0.30 0.10 15.78
N LYS A 271 0.26 -0.51 16.83
CA LYS A 271 0.70 0.24 18.02
C LYS A 271 1.80 1.25 17.67
N LYS A 272 2.60 0.95 16.67
CA LYS A 272 3.66 1.80 16.12
C LYS A 272 3.16 2.90 15.16
N GLY A 273 1.85 3.01 14.93
CA GLY A 273 1.24 4.06 14.09
C GLY A 273 0.98 3.68 12.64
N TYR A 274 1.19 2.42 12.24
CA TYR A 274 0.87 1.98 10.89
C TYR A 274 -0.61 1.69 10.74
N SER A 275 -1.21 2.11 9.65
CA SER A 275 -2.61 1.79 9.30
C SER A 275 -2.79 0.37 8.73
N ARG A 276 -1.68 -0.30 8.37
CA ARG A 276 -1.68 -1.63 7.72
C ARG A 276 -0.58 -2.51 8.28
N VAL A 277 -0.86 -3.81 8.40
CA VAL A 277 0.13 -4.81 8.80
C VAL A 277 0.93 -5.32 7.62
N GLY A 278 0.36 -5.77 6.56
CA GLY A 278 1.08 -6.45 5.45
C GLY A 278 2.18 -5.62 4.79
N CYS A 279 3.01 -6.23 3.99
CA CYS A 279 4.22 -5.78 3.30
C CYS A 279 4.91 -4.56 3.94
N ALA A 280 6.18 -4.68 4.30
CA ALA A 280 6.93 -3.55 4.86
C ALA A 280 7.30 -2.53 3.77
N ILE A 281 8.34 -1.76 3.99
CA ILE A 281 8.87 -0.62 3.25
C ILE A 281 8.78 -0.69 1.71
N ALA A 282 8.88 -1.87 1.10
CA ALA A 282 8.86 -2.03 -0.35
C ALA A 282 7.45 -1.99 -0.97
N CYS A 283 6.39 -1.73 -0.20
CA CYS A 283 5.04 -1.61 -0.73
C CYS A 283 4.84 -0.27 -1.45
N PRO A 284 4.53 -0.25 -2.75
CA PRO A 284 4.37 1.00 -3.49
C PRO A 284 3.14 1.83 -3.07
N PHE A 285 2.23 1.27 -2.26
CA PHE A 285 1.08 1.99 -1.70
C PHE A 285 1.38 2.73 -0.39
N TYR A 286 2.59 2.59 0.12
CA TYR A 286 2.99 3.34 1.29
C TYR A 286 3.26 4.81 0.94
N SER A 287 2.97 5.67 1.91
CA SER A 287 3.17 7.12 1.82
C SER A 287 4.37 7.55 2.65
N LYS A 288 4.72 8.83 2.58
CA LYS A 288 5.77 9.44 3.41
C LYS A 288 5.57 9.20 4.90
N SER A 289 4.32 9.22 5.38
CA SER A 289 4.00 8.92 6.79
C SER A 289 4.42 7.51 7.18
N THR A 290 4.25 6.53 6.30
CA THR A 290 4.73 5.17 6.55
C THR A 290 6.25 5.08 6.48
N TRP A 291 6.90 5.76 5.54
CA TRP A 291 8.36 5.72 5.40
C TRP A 291 9.09 6.35 6.59
N VAL A 292 8.53 7.39 7.21
CA VAL A 292 9.05 7.94 8.47
C VAL A 292 9.01 6.87 9.57
N LEU A 293 7.90 6.16 9.69
CA LEU A 293 7.76 5.06 10.64
C LEU A 293 8.75 3.92 10.35
N ASP A 294 8.93 3.56 9.06
CA ASP A 294 9.89 2.53 8.67
C ASP A 294 11.34 2.92 9.00
N LYS A 295 11.70 4.20 8.77
CA LYS A 295 13.02 4.74 9.12
C LYS A 295 13.30 4.65 10.62
N TYR A 296 12.29 4.93 11.45
CA TYR A 296 12.41 4.91 12.89
C TYR A 296 12.36 3.48 13.47
N TRP A 297 11.32 2.70 13.13
CA TRP A 297 11.07 1.40 13.75
C TRP A 297 11.87 0.24 13.13
N TYR A 298 12.21 0.34 11.84
CA TYR A 298 12.88 -0.74 11.08
C TYR A 298 14.07 -0.20 10.26
N PRO A 299 15.04 0.49 10.89
CA PRO A 299 16.12 1.20 10.18
C PRO A 299 16.96 0.29 9.28
N LYS A 300 17.17 -0.99 9.66
CA LYS A 300 17.92 -1.95 8.83
C LYS A 300 17.17 -2.30 7.52
N MET A 301 15.85 -2.49 7.61
CA MET A 301 15.03 -2.75 6.41
C MET A 301 14.93 -1.50 5.54
N TYR A 302 14.77 -0.32 6.17
CA TYR A 302 14.75 0.96 5.49
C TYR A 302 16.04 1.19 4.71
N LYS A 303 17.20 1.04 5.33
CA LYS A 303 18.51 1.18 4.69
C LYS A 303 18.67 0.21 3.52
N ARG A 304 18.39 -1.08 3.72
CA ARG A 304 18.48 -2.10 2.67
C ARG A 304 17.61 -1.77 1.45
N TRP A 305 16.39 -1.27 1.68
CA TRP A 305 15.50 -0.91 0.58
C TRP A 305 16.03 0.30 -0.20
N HIS A 306 16.57 1.30 0.51
CA HIS A 306 17.18 2.45 -0.13
C HIS A 306 18.42 2.11 -0.93
N GLU A 307 19.25 1.19 -0.47
CA GLU A 307 20.39 0.65 -1.25
C GLU A 307 19.90 -0.01 -2.57
N ILE A 308 18.80 -0.77 -2.53
CA ILE A 308 18.21 -1.35 -3.74
C ILE A 308 17.70 -0.28 -4.68
N LEU A 309 17.00 0.74 -4.17
CA LEU A 309 16.50 1.86 -4.97
C LEU A 309 17.64 2.64 -5.60
N GLU A 310 18.72 2.88 -4.87
CA GLU A 310 19.91 3.60 -5.35
C GLU A 310 20.63 2.82 -6.47
N ASN A 311 20.77 1.51 -6.32
CA ASN A 311 21.35 0.65 -7.35
C ASN A 311 20.48 0.65 -8.62
N ASP A 312 19.17 0.45 -8.48
CA ASP A 312 18.23 0.52 -9.61
C ASP A 312 18.24 1.92 -10.27
N PHE A 313 18.39 2.98 -9.49
CA PHE A 313 18.50 4.34 -10.00
C PHE A 313 19.73 4.52 -10.88
N LYS A 314 20.89 4.07 -10.38
CA LYS A 314 22.18 4.19 -11.08
C LYS A 314 22.24 3.28 -12.32
N GLU A 315 21.87 2.02 -12.19
CA GLU A 315 21.93 1.05 -13.28
C GLU A 315 20.98 1.39 -14.43
N ASN A 316 19.83 1.98 -14.12
CA ASN A 316 18.82 2.35 -15.10
C ASN A 316 18.86 3.83 -15.52
N TYR A 317 19.91 4.57 -15.16
CA TYR A 317 20.12 5.99 -15.51
C TYR A 317 18.87 6.86 -15.26
N LYS A 318 18.29 6.74 -14.07
CA LYS A 318 17.02 7.40 -13.78
C LYS A 318 17.10 8.92 -13.72
N TRP A 319 18.30 9.50 -13.58
CA TRP A 319 18.51 10.96 -13.75
C TRP A 319 17.91 11.45 -15.06
N THR A 320 18.33 10.85 -16.18
CA THR A 320 17.91 11.28 -17.52
C THR A 320 16.52 10.77 -17.92
N ARG A 321 16.01 9.73 -17.25
CA ARG A 321 14.70 9.12 -17.52
C ARG A 321 13.58 9.72 -16.69
N LEU A 322 13.87 10.15 -15.47
CA LEU A 322 12.88 10.66 -14.52
C LEU A 322 13.10 12.14 -14.20
N ASN A 323 14.20 12.74 -14.65
CA ASN A 323 14.60 14.10 -14.34
C ASN A 323 14.59 14.39 -12.82
N CYS A 324 15.10 13.45 -12.02
CA CYS A 324 15.16 13.58 -10.57
C CYS A 324 16.51 13.18 -10.01
N THR A 325 16.83 13.63 -8.81
CA THR A 325 18.00 13.20 -8.03
C THR A 325 17.75 11.84 -7.37
N ILE A 326 18.80 11.18 -6.87
CA ILE A 326 18.67 9.97 -6.04
C ILE A 326 17.82 10.23 -4.82
N SER A 327 18.01 11.38 -4.16
CA SER A 327 17.23 11.75 -2.97
C SER A 327 15.75 11.88 -3.27
N GLU A 328 15.40 12.54 -4.37
CA GLU A 328 14.00 12.63 -4.82
C GLU A 328 13.42 11.26 -5.18
N TYR A 329 14.22 10.39 -5.83
CA TYR A 329 13.80 9.05 -6.18
C TYR A 329 13.43 8.22 -4.96
N HIS A 330 14.11 8.38 -3.84
CA HIS A 330 13.79 7.69 -2.59
C HIS A 330 12.36 7.95 -2.09
N THR A 331 11.76 9.07 -2.45
CA THR A 331 10.39 9.44 -2.05
C THR A 331 9.37 9.40 -3.18
N CYS A 332 9.79 9.15 -4.42
CA CYS A 332 8.90 9.09 -5.59
C CYS A 332 8.96 7.77 -6.39
N TRP A 333 9.80 6.80 -5.97
CA TRP A 333 10.04 5.54 -6.67
C TRP A 333 8.76 4.75 -7.00
N ASN A 334 7.74 4.89 -6.18
CA ASN A 334 6.49 4.14 -6.27
C ASN A 334 5.51 4.64 -7.36
N GLY A 335 5.92 5.58 -8.19
CA GLY A 335 5.10 6.17 -9.26
C GLY A 335 4.89 7.67 -9.11
N GLY A 336 5.82 8.34 -8.39
CA GLY A 336 5.84 9.80 -8.22
C GLY A 336 6.33 10.56 -9.43
N LEU A 337 6.57 11.85 -9.23
CA LEU A 337 6.78 12.90 -10.22
C LEU A 337 7.83 12.55 -11.28
N LEU A 338 7.37 12.54 -12.53
CA LEU A 338 8.22 12.77 -13.69
C LEU A 338 8.20 14.27 -13.98
N ARG A 339 9.37 14.93 -13.93
CA ARG A 339 9.52 16.30 -14.42
C ARG A 339 9.69 16.27 -15.92
N ASN A 340 9.18 17.30 -16.60
CA ASN A 340 9.41 17.44 -18.05
C ASN A 340 10.87 17.80 -18.36
N GLU A 341 11.51 18.54 -17.44
CA GLU A 341 12.89 19.02 -17.61
C GLU A 341 13.71 18.78 -16.32
N PRO A 342 15.02 18.51 -16.42
CA PRO A 342 15.89 18.36 -15.29
C PRO A 342 16.14 19.70 -14.60
N THR A 343 16.37 19.68 -13.29
CA THR A 343 16.95 20.83 -12.58
C THR A 343 18.47 20.83 -12.73
N GLU A 344 19.10 21.95 -12.43
CA GLU A 344 20.59 22.01 -12.39
C GLU A 344 21.19 20.98 -11.42
N GLU A 345 20.53 20.74 -10.29
CA GLU A 345 20.96 19.77 -9.30
C GLU A 345 20.99 18.34 -9.87
N VAL A 346 19.97 17.96 -10.64
CA VAL A 346 19.91 16.66 -11.32
C VAL A 346 21.06 16.51 -12.30
N ILE A 347 21.35 17.55 -13.10
CA ILE A 347 22.45 17.52 -14.08
C ILE A 347 23.80 17.45 -13.36
N LYS A 348 24.00 18.22 -12.29
CA LYS A 348 25.23 18.20 -11.47
C LYS A 348 25.46 16.84 -10.82
N GLU A 349 24.41 16.22 -10.26
CA GLU A 349 24.50 14.89 -9.66
C GLU A 349 24.87 13.82 -10.71
N PHE A 350 24.25 13.87 -11.88
CA PHE A 350 24.57 12.98 -13.00
C PHE A 350 26.02 13.19 -13.53
N ALA A 351 26.43 14.45 -13.69
CA ALA A 351 27.81 14.80 -14.09
C ALA A 351 28.84 14.19 -13.13
N LYS A 352 28.60 14.36 -11.83
CA LYS A 352 29.44 13.78 -10.77
C LYS A 352 29.48 12.24 -10.84
N TYR A 353 28.32 11.62 -11.04
CA TYR A 353 28.24 10.15 -11.15
C TYR A 353 29.02 9.62 -12.34
N LYS A 354 28.95 10.31 -13.49
CA LYS A 354 29.64 9.91 -14.72
C LYS A 354 31.10 10.34 -14.76
N GLY A 355 31.55 11.26 -13.88
CA GLY A 355 32.87 11.84 -13.92
C GLY A 355 33.11 12.73 -15.16
N ILE A 356 32.08 13.44 -15.63
CA ILE A 356 32.10 14.30 -16.81
C ILE A 356 31.79 15.75 -16.46
N ASP A 357 32.15 16.66 -17.35
CA ASP A 357 31.82 18.08 -17.21
C ASP A 357 30.30 18.33 -17.27
N TYR A 358 29.85 19.42 -16.60
CA TYR A 358 28.44 19.80 -16.54
C TYR A 358 27.82 20.05 -17.92
N GLU A 359 28.53 20.75 -18.81
CA GLU A 359 28.01 21.05 -20.17
C GLU A 359 27.93 19.77 -21.02
N ILE A 360 28.82 18.81 -20.79
CA ILE A 360 28.72 17.49 -21.41
C ILE A 360 27.54 16.73 -20.83
N ALA A 361 27.36 16.71 -19.49
CA ALA A 361 26.25 16.05 -18.82
C ALA A 361 24.90 16.58 -19.28
N LYS A 362 24.77 17.91 -19.45
CA LYS A 362 23.55 18.56 -19.91
C LYS A 362 23.06 18.05 -21.27
N LYS A 363 23.96 17.62 -22.14
CA LYS A 363 23.60 17.06 -23.45
C LYS A 363 22.84 15.74 -23.34
N TYR A 364 23.06 14.95 -22.27
CA TYR A 364 22.33 13.70 -22.03
C TYR A 364 20.84 13.91 -21.69
N PHE A 365 20.47 15.11 -21.26
CA PHE A 365 19.07 15.47 -20.97
C PHE A 365 18.38 16.14 -22.16
N ASN A 366 19.13 16.50 -23.20
CA ASN A 366 18.58 17.08 -24.42
C ASN A 366 18.22 15.96 -25.39
N HIS A 367 17.00 15.48 -25.32
CA HIS A 367 16.49 14.51 -26.28
C HIS A 367 16.13 15.22 -27.59
N THR A 368 17.03 15.15 -28.57
CA THR A 368 16.78 15.72 -29.90
C THR A 368 16.35 14.67 -30.90
N CYS A 369 15.44 15.02 -31.79
CA CYS A 369 14.99 14.14 -32.86
C CYS A 369 16.14 13.90 -33.84
N LYS A 370 16.46 12.63 -34.09
CA LYS A 370 17.54 12.22 -35.04
C LYS A 370 17.33 12.73 -36.46
N ILE A 371 16.08 13.00 -36.87
CA ILE A 371 15.77 13.40 -38.24
C ILE A 371 15.79 14.93 -38.40
N CYS A 372 15.15 15.67 -37.45
CA CYS A 372 14.94 17.11 -37.62
C CYS A 372 15.59 17.96 -36.53
N ASN A 373 16.35 17.40 -35.62
CA ASN A 373 17.03 18.06 -34.50
C ASN A 373 16.10 18.86 -33.57
N LYS A 374 14.76 18.69 -33.66
CA LYS A 374 13.81 19.26 -32.71
C LYS A 374 13.97 18.61 -31.33
N ASN A 375 13.84 19.41 -30.30
CA ASN A 375 13.81 18.90 -28.93
C ASN A 375 12.57 17.99 -28.73
N VAL A 376 12.81 16.80 -28.17
CA VAL A 376 11.80 15.83 -27.74
C VAL A 376 11.70 15.96 -26.23
N ASN A 377 10.90 16.91 -25.77
CA ASN A 377 10.79 17.25 -24.34
C ASN A 377 9.39 16.95 -23.75
N LYS A 378 8.44 16.56 -24.58
CA LYS A 378 7.11 16.19 -24.09
C LYS A 378 7.13 14.79 -23.49
N LYS A 379 6.55 14.65 -22.30
CA LYS A 379 6.49 13.40 -21.55
C LYS A 379 6.00 12.21 -22.41
N ASP A 380 4.89 12.38 -23.12
CA ASP A 380 4.31 11.32 -23.95
C ASP A 380 5.19 10.98 -25.17
N GLU A 381 5.94 11.95 -25.72
CA GLU A 381 6.89 11.68 -26.80
C GLU A 381 8.10 10.88 -26.30
N ILE A 382 8.66 11.25 -25.15
CA ILE A 382 9.77 10.51 -24.51
C ILE A 382 9.30 9.10 -24.15
N ALA A 383 8.11 8.98 -23.53
CA ALA A 383 7.53 7.70 -23.12
C ALA A 383 7.31 6.76 -24.32
N MET A 384 6.82 7.29 -25.44
CA MET A 384 6.63 6.50 -26.67
C MET A 384 7.96 6.05 -27.25
N ASN A 385 8.98 6.91 -27.33
CA ASN A 385 10.31 6.49 -27.75
C ASN A 385 10.84 5.33 -26.90
N LEU A 386 10.79 5.47 -25.57
CA LEU A 386 11.24 4.44 -24.63
C LEU A 386 10.42 3.14 -24.70
N LYS A 387 9.12 3.23 -24.99
CA LYS A 387 8.24 2.08 -25.14
C LYS A 387 8.51 1.27 -26.41
N ILE A 388 8.74 1.97 -27.50
CA ILE A 388 8.86 1.38 -28.85
C ILE A 388 10.30 0.97 -29.16
N LEU A 389 11.26 1.86 -28.88
CA LEU A 389 12.65 1.64 -29.28
C LEU A 389 13.48 0.95 -28.19
N GLY A 390 12.92 0.85 -26.98
CA GLY A 390 13.60 0.23 -25.84
C GLY A 390 13.98 1.24 -24.75
N ARG A 391 14.26 0.70 -23.56
CA ARG A 391 14.52 1.54 -22.39
C ARG A 391 15.92 2.13 -22.31
N ASN A 392 16.87 1.63 -23.09
CA ASN A 392 18.28 2.06 -23.10
C ASN A 392 18.66 2.68 -24.44
N ILE A 393 17.82 3.58 -24.95
CA ILE A 393 18.08 4.30 -26.20
C ILE A 393 18.84 5.58 -25.95
N ASP A 394 19.71 5.91 -26.89
CA ASP A 394 20.41 7.20 -27.02
C ASP A 394 19.86 8.05 -28.18
N THR A 395 18.90 7.52 -28.91
CA THR A 395 18.31 8.11 -30.09
C THR A 395 16.83 8.33 -29.91
N TYR A 396 16.37 9.55 -30.12
CA TYR A 396 14.98 9.94 -29.99
C TYR A 396 14.39 10.45 -31.30
N TYR A 397 13.08 10.33 -31.46
CA TYR A 397 12.32 10.90 -32.57
C TYR A 397 11.21 11.80 -32.00
N CYS A 398 10.99 12.96 -32.60
CA CYS A 398 9.82 13.78 -32.26
C CYS A 398 8.52 13.07 -32.67
N LYS A 399 7.37 13.49 -32.13
CA LYS A 399 6.07 12.87 -32.40
C LYS A 399 5.86 12.60 -33.90
N LYS A 400 6.14 13.61 -34.77
CA LYS A 400 5.96 13.49 -36.20
C LYS A 400 6.77 12.31 -36.77
N HIS A 401 8.09 12.31 -36.53
CA HIS A 401 8.96 11.29 -37.12
C HIS A 401 8.83 9.91 -36.46
N LEU A 402 8.40 9.85 -35.20
CA LEU A 402 8.08 8.56 -34.59
C LEU A 402 6.79 7.97 -35.13
N MET A 403 5.77 8.80 -35.43
CA MET A 403 4.55 8.37 -36.10
C MET A 403 4.83 7.87 -37.53
N GLU A 404 5.67 8.61 -38.28
CA GLU A 404 6.12 8.19 -39.62
C GLU A 404 6.90 6.85 -39.55
N PHE A 405 7.78 6.69 -38.57
CA PHE A 405 8.52 5.45 -38.36
C PHE A 405 7.62 4.25 -38.02
N LEU A 406 6.53 4.48 -37.29
CA LEU A 406 5.55 3.45 -36.91
C LEU A 406 4.43 3.23 -37.93
N ASP A 407 4.38 4.05 -38.96
CA ASP A 407 3.29 4.08 -39.93
C ASP A 407 1.90 4.23 -39.28
N ILE A 408 1.79 5.20 -38.35
CA ILE A 408 0.55 5.48 -37.62
C ILE A 408 0.11 6.93 -37.78
N ASP A 409 -1.19 7.15 -37.70
CA ASP A 409 -1.78 8.47 -37.69
C ASP A 409 -1.90 9.08 -36.26
N LYS A 410 -2.41 10.32 -36.20
CA LYS A 410 -2.61 11.02 -34.91
C LYS A 410 -3.63 10.32 -34.00
N GLU A 411 -4.67 9.75 -34.57
CA GLU A 411 -5.74 9.09 -33.81
C GLU A 411 -5.21 7.78 -33.19
N GLN A 412 -4.44 7.01 -33.94
CA GLN A 412 -3.76 5.81 -33.46
C GLN A 412 -2.73 6.15 -32.38
N TRP A 413 -1.97 7.25 -32.55
CA TRP A 413 -1.05 7.74 -31.52
C TRP A 413 -1.76 8.04 -30.20
N ASP A 414 -2.83 8.84 -30.26
CA ASP A 414 -3.57 9.25 -29.07
C ASP A 414 -4.26 8.05 -28.40
N ARG A 415 -4.72 7.06 -29.19
CA ARG A 415 -5.23 5.78 -28.71
C ARG A 415 -4.17 4.97 -27.95
N TYR A 416 -2.98 4.79 -28.52
CA TYR A 416 -1.89 4.06 -27.85
C TYR A 416 -1.47 4.70 -26.54
N ILE A 417 -1.37 6.03 -26.49
CA ILE A 417 -1.08 6.74 -25.24
C ILE A 417 -2.15 6.46 -24.19
N LYS A 418 -3.43 6.51 -24.57
CA LYS A 418 -4.55 6.20 -23.70
C LYS A 418 -4.48 4.77 -23.18
N GLU A 419 -4.30 3.80 -24.06
CA GLU A 419 -4.17 2.38 -23.69
C GLU A 419 -2.99 2.13 -22.76
N PHE A 420 -1.83 2.73 -22.99
CA PHE A 420 -0.66 2.60 -22.10
C PHE A 420 -0.90 3.22 -20.73
N LYS A 421 -1.58 4.36 -20.64
CA LYS A 421 -1.99 4.97 -19.37
C LYS A 421 -3.00 4.08 -18.62
N GLU A 422 -4.02 3.59 -19.29
CA GLU A 422 -5.05 2.71 -18.70
C GLU A 422 -4.48 1.34 -18.29
N SER A 423 -3.52 0.80 -19.02
CA SER A 423 -2.81 -0.43 -18.65
C SER A 423 -1.80 -0.24 -17.52
N GLY A 424 -1.62 0.98 -17.02
CA GLY A 424 -0.69 1.31 -15.93
C GLY A 424 0.79 1.23 -16.35
N CYS A 425 1.11 1.59 -17.60
CA CYS A 425 2.49 1.63 -18.06
C CYS A 425 3.27 2.73 -17.33
N SER A 426 4.35 2.36 -16.63
CA SER A 426 5.17 3.27 -15.82
C SER A 426 5.93 4.34 -16.60
N LEU A 427 5.87 4.34 -17.92
CA LEU A 427 6.47 5.37 -18.78
C LEU A 427 5.52 6.54 -19.04
N PHE A 428 4.24 6.34 -18.94
CA PHE A 428 3.16 7.30 -19.18
C PHE A 428 2.47 7.70 -17.87
#